data_dd8be6c81ab4a3249d953836f35ccdc3
#
_entry.id   dd8be6c81ab4a3249d953836f35ccdc3
#
_cell.length_a   1.000
_cell.length_b   1.000
_cell.length_c   1.000
_cell.angle_alpha   90.00
_cell.angle_beta   90.00
_cell.angle_gamma   90.00
#
_symmetry.space_group_name_H-M   'P 1'
#
loop_
_entity.id
_entity.type
_entity.pdbx_description
1 polymer ?
#
loop_
_entity_poly.entity_id
_entity_poly.type
_entity_poly.pdbx_seq_one_letter_code
_entity_poly.pdbx_strand_id
1 'polypeptide(L)'
;MAVAQAHETVGQVFDRLRKARPEFSEVIYFIDRQGCVAGAVGLGALLTAPADTHLGALARPAHPAFADLDQEHIANHALEHGLAAVPMVDDAGRLLGVMPPRALIQILRREHVEDIHRLAGIGTERVQAREAMEAPPLRRARDRLPWLLIGLLGSMVATFVMASFEARLEAKLAIAFFVPAIVYLADAIGTQTEAIVVRGLSLAHTPIRELVWGEVRTGIVIGAVLGGIAWPGVWLVFDDPRLATTVALSLVTAGAVATTIGLLFPWLLARSGRDPAYGSGPLATIIQDTLSLVIYFAMASLLLF
;
A
#
# COMPACT_ATOMS: atom_id res chain seq x y z
N MET A 1 27.64 -12.50 14.55
CA MET A 1 27.78 -12.34 13.10
C MET A 1 29.01 -13.10 12.62
N ALA A 2 28.91 -13.85 11.52
CA ALA A 2 30.02 -14.61 10.94
C ALA A 2 30.62 -13.81 9.76
N VAL A 3 31.88 -13.44 9.89
CA VAL A 3 32.64 -12.68 8.88
C VAL A 3 33.88 -13.44 8.50
N ALA A 4 34.27 -13.41 7.22
CA ALA A 4 35.45 -14.09 6.69
C ALA A 4 36.18 -13.23 5.66
N GLN A 5 37.36 -13.66 5.26
CA GLN A 5 38.10 -13.09 4.14
C GLN A 5 38.06 -14.08 2.95
N ALA A 6 38.02 -13.56 1.72
CA ALA A 6 37.87 -14.39 0.53
C ALA A 6 38.99 -15.45 0.33
N HIS A 7 40.17 -15.22 0.91
CA HIS A 7 41.32 -16.15 0.82
C HIS A 7 41.30 -17.26 1.88
N GLU A 8 40.43 -17.20 2.87
CA GLU A 8 40.30 -18.24 3.88
C GLU A 8 39.69 -19.52 3.25
N THR A 9 40.01 -20.67 3.81
CA THR A 9 39.40 -21.95 3.38
C THR A 9 38.15 -22.28 4.18
N VAL A 10 37.30 -23.11 3.63
CA VAL A 10 36.07 -23.62 4.26
C VAL A 10 36.39 -24.20 5.64
N GLY A 11 37.47 -25.00 5.77
CA GLY A 11 37.90 -25.60 7.04
C GLY A 11 38.24 -24.55 8.11
N GLN A 12 39.00 -23.51 7.74
CA GLN A 12 39.35 -22.43 8.65
C GLN A 12 38.10 -21.66 9.18
N VAL A 13 37.14 -21.43 8.30
CA VAL A 13 35.87 -20.77 8.70
C VAL A 13 35.06 -21.68 9.63
N PHE A 14 34.95 -22.96 9.36
CA PHE A 14 34.28 -23.90 10.28
C PHE A 14 34.91 -23.94 11.67
N ASP A 15 36.24 -23.96 11.75
CA ASP A 15 36.94 -23.98 13.04
C ASP A 15 36.70 -22.67 13.81
N ARG A 16 36.63 -21.56 13.10
CA ARG A 16 36.29 -20.26 13.71
C ARG A 16 34.83 -20.22 14.17
N LEU A 17 33.88 -20.69 13.37
CA LEU A 17 32.45 -20.74 13.73
C LEU A 17 32.21 -21.63 14.96
N ARG A 18 32.90 -22.78 15.04
CA ARG A 18 32.83 -23.69 16.20
C ARG A 18 33.31 -23.03 17.49
N LYS A 19 34.38 -22.21 17.40
CA LYS A 19 34.93 -21.46 18.54
C LYS A 19 34.07 -20.26 18.92
N ALA A 20 33.68 -19.46 17.94
CA ALA A 20 32.97 -18.18 18.15
C ALA A 20 31.48 -18.35 18.48
N ARG A 21 30.85 -19.45 18.06
CA ARG A 21 29.39 -19.75 18.21
C ARG A 21 28.53 -18.52 17.95
N PRO A 22 28.62 -17.89 16.76
CA PRO A 22 27.88 -16.68 16.48
C PRO A 22 26.38 -16.95 16.56
N GLU A 23 25.62 -15.97 17.04
CA GLU A 23 24.15 -16.06 17.16
C GLU A 23 23.46 -16.22 15.79
N PHE A 24 24.09 -15.69 14.73
CA PHE A 24 23.65 -15.85 13.35
C PHE A 24 24.78 -16.33 12.45
N SER A 25 24.62 -17.42 11.75
CA SER A 25 25.61 -18.07 10.88
C SER A 25 25.07 -18.67 9.60
N GLU A 26 23.80 -18.41 9.23
CA GLU A 26 23.20 -18.94 8.00
C GLU A 26 23.86 -18.40 6.73
N VAL A 27 24.40 -17.18 6.81
CA VAL A 27 25.17 -16.52 5.75
C VAL A 27 26.47 -15.98 6.35
N ILE A 28 27.59 -16.21 5.65
CA ILE A 28 28.90 -15.68 6.01
C ILE A 28 29.25 -14.60 5.00
N TYR A 29 29.55 -13.38 5.50
CA TYR A 29 29.90 -12.26 4.66
C TYR A 29 31.40 -12.12 4.54
N PHE A 30 31.87 -11.85 3.33
CA PHE A 30 33.26 -11.53 3.08
C PHE A 30 33.49 -10.03 3.23
N ILE A 31 34.55 -9.69 3.91
CA ILE A 31 35.03 -8.31 3.99
C ILE A 31 36.43 -8.22 3.40
N ASP A 32 36.69 -7.10 2.76
CA ASP A 32 38.04 -6.75 2.30
C ASP A 32 38.89 -6.23 3.45
N ARG A 33 40.13 -5.78 3.13
CA ARG A 33 41.07 -5.23 4.13
C ARG A 33 40.58 -3.90 4.73
N GLN A 34 39.65 -3.21 4.08
CA GLN A 34 39.05 -1.95 4.54
C GLN A 34 37.79 -2.18 5.37
N GLY A 35 37.32 -3.42 5.47
CA GLY A 35 36.08 -3.81 6.16
C GLY A 35 34.84 -3.68 5.31
N CYS A 36 34.95 -3.42 4.00
CA CYS A 36 33.84 -3.33 3.08
C CYS A 36 33.33 -4.72 2.67
N VAL A 37 32.02 -4.84 2.42
CA VAL A 37 31.39 -6.10 2.03
C VAL A 37 31.77 -6.45 0.58
N ALA A 38 32.47 -7.56 0.40
CA ALA A 38 32.94 -8.05 -0.90
C ALA A 38 32.09 -9.20 -1.47
N GLY A 39 31.32 -9.90 -0.63
CA GLY A 39 30.48 -11.00 -1.06
C GLY A 39 29.88 -11.77 0.12
N ALA A 40 29.13 -12.81 -0.20
CA ALA A 40 28.49 -13.67 0.78
C ALA A 40 28.50 -15.15 0.35
N VAL A 41 28.46 -16.07 1.31
CA VAL A 41 28.26 -17.50 1.07
C VAL A 41 27.27 -18.05 2.08
N GLY A 42 26.29 -18.80 1.60
CA GLY A 42 25.32 -19.49 2.46
C GLY A 42 25.93 -20.70 3.15
N LEU A 43 25.50 -21.00 4.37
CA LEU A 43 25.94 -22.17 5.15
C LEU A 43 25.80 -23.49 4.37
N GLY A 44 24.74 -23.65 3.58
CA GLY A 44 24.53 -24.86 2.75
C GLY A 44 25.66 -25.10 1.74
N ALA A 45 26.15 -24.04 1.09
CA ALA A 45 27.28 -24.14 0.17
C ALA A 45 28.58 -24.48 0.89
N LEU A 46 28.79 -23.98 2.09
CA LEU A 46 29.95 -24.34 2.93
C LEU A 46 29.93 -25.79 3.37
N LEU A 47 28.75 -26.33 3.77
CA LEU A 47 28.60 -27.69 4.24
C LEU A 47 28.88 -28.74 3.16
N THR A 48 28.67 -28.35 1.90
CA THR A 48 28.86 -29.26 0.74
C THR A 48 30.21 -29.13 0.06
N ALA A 49 30.96 -28.07 0.35
CA ALA A 49 32.27 -27.82 -0.25
C ALA A 49 33.41 -28.55 0.48
N PRO A 50 34.47 -28.97 -0.23
CA PRO A 50 35.68 -29.50 0.38
C PRO A 50 36.33 -28.52 1.34
N ALA A 51 36.99 -29.01 2.40
CA ALA A 51 37.57 -28.19 3.45
C ALA A 51 38.72 -27.27 2.98
N ASP A 52 39.38 -27.59 1.90
CA ASP A 52 40.47 -26.86 1.26
C ASP A 52 40.02 -25.84 0.23
N THR A 53 38.72 -25.80 -0.07
CA THR A 53 38.14 -24.82 -1.02
C THR A 53 38.27 -23.41 -0.47
N HIS A 54 38.78 -22.47 -1.27
CA HIS A 54 38.79 -21.05 -0.92
C HIS A 54 37.40 -20.46 -1.00
N LEU A 55 37.00 -19.66 -0.01
CA LEU A 55 35.68 -19.07 0.08
C LEU A 55 35.35 -18.17 -1.10
N GLY A 56 36.33 -17.48 -1.68
CA GLY A 56 36.14 -16.65 -2.87
C GLY A 56 35.59 -17.40 -4.08
N ALA A 57 35.83 -18.72 -4.18
CA ALA A 57 35.28 -19.57 -5.25
C ALA A 57 33.77 -19.87 -5.06
N LEU A 58 33.27 -19.73 -3.83
CA LEU A 58 31.85 -19.96 -3.49
C LEU A 58 31.07 -18.66 -3.35
N ALA A 59 31.75 -17.50 -3.52
CA ALA A 59 31.18 -16.18 -3.30
C ALA A 59 30.01 -15.87 -4.23
N ARG A 60 28.98 -15.27 -3.66
CA ARG A 60 27.85 -14.67 -4.37
C ARG A 60 27.76 -13.18 -4.03
N PRO A 61 27.12 -12.36 -4.86
CA PRO A 61 26.83 -10.97 -4.50
C PRO A 61 26.12 -10.90 -3.15
N ALA A 62 26.54 -9.96 -2.29
CA ALA A 62 26.02 -9.83 -0.94
C ALA A 62 24.82 -8.88 -0.85
N HIS A 63 24.64 -7.98 -1.84
CA HIS A 63 23.59 -6.96 -1.90
C HIS A 63 23.41 -6.22 -0.57
N PRO A 64 24.41 -5.42 -0.12
CA PRO A 64 24.33 -4.69 1.13
C PRO A 64 23.29 -3.56 1.06
N ALA A 65 22.71 -3.23 2.22
CA ALA A 65 21.85 -2.06 2.38
C ALA A 65 22.51 -1.05 3.32
N PHE A 66 22.28 0.25 3.09
CA PHE A 66 22.75 1.31 3.97
C PHE A 66 21.96 1.34 5.28
N ALA A 67 22.63 1.64 6.39
CA ALA A 67 22.00 1.58 7.71
C ALA A 67 20.99 2.72 7.98
N ASP A 68 21.00 3.78 7.21
CA ASP A 68 20.09 4.92 7.25
C ASP A 68 18.81 4.72 6.41
N LEU A 69 18.75 3.66 5.60
CA LEU A 69 17.56 3.33 4.82
C LEU A 69 16.39 2.97 5.74
N ASP A 70 15.19 3.34 5.31
CA ASP A 70 13.94 2.93 5.96
C ASP A 70 13.84 1.41 6.04
N GLN A 71 13.28 0.92 7.16
CA GLN A 71 13.17 -0.51 7.45
C GLN A 71 12.35 -1.27 6.41
N GLU A 72 11.30 -0.65 5.87
CA GLU A 72 10.48 -1.23 4.81
C GLU A 72 11.32 -1.44 3.54
N HIS A 73 12.11 -0.45 3.14
CA HIS A 73 13.00 -0.55 1.99
C HIS A 73 14.05 -1.67 2.15
N ILE A 74 14.58 -1.85 3.36
CA ILE A 74 15.52 -2.95 3.65
C ILE A 74 14.82 -4.31 3.52
N ALA A 75 13.59 -4.43 4.01
CA ALA A 75 12.83 -5.67 3.90
C ALA A 75 12.45 -6.00 2.44
N ASN A 76 12.06 -5.00 1.65
CA ASN A 76 11.80 -5.14 0.23
C ASN A 76 13.06 -5.50 -0.55
N HIS A 77 14.19 -4.87 -0.25
CA HIS A 77 15.51 -5.22 -0.82
C HIS A 77 15.87 -6.69 -0.58
N ALA A 78 15.57 -7.21 0.63
CA ALA A 78 15.79 -8.62 0.93
C ALA A 78 14.92 -9.53 0.05
N LEU A 79 13.66 -9.18 -0.18
CA LEU A 79 12.73 -9.93 -1.04
C LEU A 79 13.16 -9.91 -2.50
N GLU A 80 13.51 -8.75 -3.04
CA GLU A 80 13.94 -8.59 -4.44
C GLU A 80 15.18 -9.41 -4.78
N HIS A 81 16.12 -9.50 -3.85
CA HIS A 81 17.38 -10.22 -4.05
C HIS A 81 17.39 -11.64 -3.46
N GLY A 82 16.24 -12.11 -2.90
CA GLY A 82 16.13 -13.44 -2.30
C GLY A 82 17.07 -13.66 -1.12
N LEU A 83 17.31 -12.63 -0.30
CA LEU A 83 18.26 -12.66 0.80
C LEU A 83 17.61 -13.21 2.07
N ALA A 84 18.23 -14.22 2.68
CA ALA A 84 17.83 -14.67 4.01
C ALA A 84 18.19 -13.66 5.11
N ALA A 85 19.25 -12.87 4.91
CA ALA A 85 19.67 -11.81 5.81
C ALA A 85 20.32 -10.70 4.99
N VAL A 86 20.25 -9.44 5.46
CA VAL A 86 20.79 -8.28 4.76
C VAL A 86 22.01 -7.73 5.48
N PRO A 87 23.17 -7.63 4.83
CA PRO A 87 24.33 -6.97 5.41
C PRO A 87 24.12 -5.46 5.41
N MET A 88 24.24 -4.84 6.58
CA MET A 88 24.08 -3.42 6.78
C MET A 88 25.44 -2.72 6.72
N VAL A 89 25.55 -1.69 5.91
CA VAL A 89 26.82 -0.97 5.70
C VAL A 89 26.67 0.51 6.03
N ASP A 90 27.83 1.16 6.32
CA ASP A 90 27.94 2.62 6.39
C ASP A 90 28.13 3.24 4.98
N ASP A 91 28.22 4.57 4.92
CA ASP A 91 28.42 5.32 3.69
C ASP A 91 29.73 4.97 2.95
N ALA A 92 30.72 4.39 3.67
CA ALA A 92 31.95 3.91 3.09
C ALA A 92 31.89 2.44 2.63
N GLY A 93 30.72 1.79 2.74
CA GLY A 93 30.52 0.38 2.38
C GLY A 93 31.03 -0.63 3.42
N ARG A 94 31.42 -0.17 4.62
CA ARG A 94 31.96 -1.03 5.68
C ARG A 94 30.82 -1.71 6.44
N LEU A 95 30.99 -3.00 6.72
CA LEU A 95 30.00 -3.82 7.39
C LEU A 95 29.78 -3.38 8.85
N LEU A 96 28.60 -2.85 9.14
CA LEU A 96 28.18 -2.49 10.50
C LEU A 96 27.51 -3.65 11.24
N GLY A 97 26.76 -4.46 10.53
CA GLY A 97 25.98 -5.55 11.12
C GLY A 97 25.22 -6.35 10.07
N VAL A 98 24.35 -7.20 10.54
CA VAL A 98 23.47 -8.01 9.68
C VAL A 98 22.07 -7.95 10.22
N MET A 99 21.10 -7.66 9.36
CA MET A 99 19.67 -7.79 9.68
C MET A 99 19.26 -9.26 9.50
N PRO A 100 18.95 -10.00 10.58
CA PRO A 100 18.64 -11.42 10.50
C PRO A 100 17.23 -11.66 9.97
N PRO A 101 16.89 -12.89 9.51
CA PRO A 101 15.56 -13.23 8.95
C PRO A 101 14.43 -12.90 9.90
N ARG A 102 14.62 -13.14 11.20
CA ARG A 102 13.62 -12.83 12.22
C ARG A 102 13.28 -11.33 12.29
N ALA A 103 14.29 -10.47 12.14
CA ALA A 103 14.08 -9.01 12.12
C ALA A 103 13.32 -8.59 10.86
N LEU A 104 13.67 -9.13 9.70
CA LEU A 104 12.97 -8.87 8.43
C LEU A 104 11.49 -9.24 8.52
N ILE A 105 11.17 -10.43 9.05
CA ILE A 105 9.78 -10.88 9.24
C ILE A 105 9.03 -9.96 10.22
N GLN A 106 9.68 -9.51 11.30
CA GLN A 106 9.08 -8.60 12.26
C GLN A 106 8.79 -7.23 11.65
N ILE A 107 9.70 -6.71 10.82
CA ILE A 107 9.50 -5.46 10.08
C ILE A 107 8.30 -5.59 9.15
N LEU A 108 8.28 -6.59 8.25
CA LEU A 108 7.18 -6.79 7.31
C LEU A 108 5.82 -6.90 8.01
N ARG A 109 5.76 -7.60 9.15
CA ARG A 109 4.54 -7.70 9.94
C ARG A 109 4.11 -6.36 10.52
N ARG A 110 5.08 -5.58 11.01
CA ARG A 110 4.82 -4.26 11.62
C ARG A 110 4.32 -3.27 10.58
N GLU A 111 5.01 -3.17 9.45
CA GLU A 111 4.62 -2.31 8.33
C GLU A 111 3.21 -2.67 7.83
N HIS A 112 2.92 -3.96 7.66
CA HIS A 112 1.58 -4.39 7.24
C HIS A 112 0.46 -3.94 8.19
N VAL A 113 0.67 -4.02 9.50
CA VAL A 113 -0.31 -3.55 10.50
C VAL A 113 -0.40 -2.02 10.48
N GLU A 114 0.72 -1.33 10.31
CA GLU A 114 0.81 0.12 10.24
C GLU A 114 0.05 0.66 9.03
N ASP A 115 0.24 0.07 7.86
CA ASP A 115 -0.48 0.43 6.64
C ASP A 115 -2.00 0.31 6.82
N ILE A 116 -2.47 -0.81 7.40
CA ILE A 116 -3.91 -1.00 7.66
C ILE A 116 -4.45 0.11 8.57
N HIS A 117 -3.71 0.49 9.61
CA HIS A 117 -4.13 1.56 10.51
C HIS A 117 -4.12 2.92 9.80
N ARG A 118 -3.10 3.21 9.00
CA ARG A 118 -2.98 4.47 8.24
C ARG A 118 -4.06 4.60 7.18
N LEU A 119 -4.34 3.53 6.43
CA LEU A 119 -5.46 3.48 5.47
C LEU A 119 -6.80 3.72 6.15
N ALA A 120 -7.00 3.19 7.36
CA ALA A 120 -8.22 3.42 8.14
C ALA A 120 -8.24 4.78 8.86
N GLY A 121 -7.22 5.63 8.71
CA GLY A 121 -7.14 6.92 9.39
C GLY A 121 -6.93 6.81 10.90
N ILE A 122 -6.26 5.76 11.39
CA ILE A 122 -5.96 5.58 12.81
C ILE A 122 -4.54 6.10 13.06
N GLY A 123 -4.43 7.24 13.78
CA GLY A 123 -3.20 8.00 13.97
C GLY A 123 -2.24 7.46 15.04
N THR A 124 -1.96 6.17 15.10
CA THR A 124 -1.03 5.60 16.10
C THR A 124 0.14 4.87 15.46
N GLU A 125 1.31 5.50 15.47
CA GLU A 125 2.58 4.97 14.95
C GLU A 125 3.18 3.78 15.74
N ARG A 126 2.66 3.45 16.94
CA ARG A 126 3.34 2.54 17.87
C ARG A 126 2.51 1.39 18.42
N VAL A 127 1.29 1.21 17.99
CA VAL A 127 0.39 0.26 18.67
C VAL A 127 0.36 -1.05 17.90
N GLN A 128 0.85 -2.11 18.53
CA GLN A 128 0.52 -3.46 18.09
C GLN A 128 -1.01 -3.59 18.04
N ALA A 129 -1.56 -4.27 17.02
CA ALA A 129 -2.99 -4.40 16.81
C ALA A 129 -3.75 -4.84 18.09
N ARG A 130 -3.11 -5.64 18.95
CA ARG A 130 -3.64 -6.05 20.23
C ARG A 130 -3.81 -4.88 21.20
N GLU A 131 -2.82 -4.01 21.35
CA GLU A 131 -2.89 -2.85 22.23
C GLU A 131 -3.95 -1.85 21.76
N ALA A 132 -4.14 -1.68 20.44
CA ALA A 132 -5.20 -0.85 19.88
C ALA A 132 -6.59 -1.37 20.23
N MET A 133 -6.78 -2.69 20.33
CA MET A 133 -8.04 -3.32 20.76
C MET A 133 -8.27 -3.23 22.25
N GLU A 134 -7.23 -3.39 23.07
CA GLU A 134 -7.30 -3.44 24.53
C GLU A 134 -7.21 -2.04 25.20
N ALA A 135 -6.87 -0.99 24.45
CA ALA A 135 -6.75 0.38 24.95
C ALA A 135 -8.08 0.91 25.53
N PRO A 136 -8.04 1.78 26.57
CA PRO A 136 -9.23 2.42 27.11
C PRO A 136 -10.03 3.20 26.05
N PRO A 137 -11.39 3.28 26.16
CA PRO A 137 -12.24 3.90 25.14
C PRO A 137 -11.85 5.33 24.75
N LEU A 138 -11.47 6.15 25.73
CA LEU A 138 -11.05 7.54 25.47
C LEU A 138 -9.77 7.62 24.63
N ARG A 139 -8.82 6.72 24.84
CA ARG A 139 -7.61 6.65 24.02
C ARG A 139 -7.94 6.22 22.60
N ARG A 140 -8.75 5.17 22.44
CA ARG A 140 -9.23 4.72 21.11
C ARG A 140 -10.00 5.81 20.36
N ALA A 141 -10.81 6.60 21.06
CA ALA A 141 -11.52 7.73 20.48
C ALA A 141 -10.53 8.82 20.03
N ARG A 142 -9.57 9.19 20.89
CA ARG A 142 -8.56 10.21 20.57
C ARG A 142 -7.74 9.86 19.31
N ASP A 143 -7.39 8.59 19.13
CA ASP A 143 -6.58 8.12 18.01
C ASP A 143 -7.35 8.14 16.67
N ARG A 144 -8.69 8.10 16.70
CA ARG A 144 -9.57 8.09 15.53
C ARG A 144 -10.17 9.46 15.19
N LEU A 145 -10.40 10.31 16.20
CA LEU A 145 -11.09 11.60 16.07
C LEU A 145 -10.47 12.54 15.03
N PRO A 146 -9.15 12.71 14.90
CA PRO A 146 -8.58 13.67 13.96
C PRO A 146 -9.08 13.47 12.53
N TRP A 147 -9.03 12.24 12.02
CA TRP A 147 -9.49 11.92 10.67
C TRP A 147 -11.02 11.98 10.53
N LEU A 148 -11.76 11.60 11.57
CA LEU A 148 -13.22 11.71 11.59
C LEU A 148 -13.68 13.17 11.59
N LEU A 149 -12.94 14.09 12.22
CA LEU A 149 -13.23 15.53 12.16
C LEU A 149 -12.98 16.10 10.75
N ILE A 150 -11.92 15.66 10.08
CA ILE A 150 -11.69 16.00 8.68
C ILE A 150 -12.83 15.43 7.81
N GLY A 151 -13.24 14.19 8.04
CA GLY A 151 -14.39 13.56 7.38
C GLY A 151 -15.70 14.33 7.61
N LEU A 152 -15.93 14.84 8.84
CA LEU A 152 -17.08 15.66 9.15
C LEU A 152 -17.09 16.96 8.31
N LEU A 153 -15.95 17.63 8.18
CA LEU A 153 -15.85 18.82 7.30
C LEU A 153 -16.12 18.46 5.84
N GLY A 154 -15.60 17.34 5.36
CA GLY A 154 -15.88 16.83 4.02
C GLY A 154 -17.37 16.52 3.79
N SER A 155 -18.04 15.91 4.77
CA SER A 155 -19.47 15.63 4.69
C SER A 155 -20.33 16.90 4.65
N MET A 156 -19.88 17.99 5.28
CA MET A 156 -20.53 19.31 5.16
C MET A 156 -20.43 19.84 3.73
N VAL A 157 -19.29 19.66 3.05
CA VAL A 157 -19.13 20.01 1.63
C VAL A 157 -20.08 19.21 0.77
N ALA A 158 -20.13 17.88 0.96
CA ALA A 158 -21.07 17.00 0.24
C ALA A 158 -22.53 17.39 0.47
N THR A 159 -22.91 17.76 1.70
CA THR A 159 -24.25 18.29 2.04
C THR A 159 -24.53 19.58 1.30
N PHE A 160 -23.58 20.51 1.23
CA PHE A 160 -23.73 21.78 0.49
C PHE A 160 -23.90 21.52 -1.01
N VAL A 161 -23.14 20.59 -1.59
CA VAL A 161 -23.34 20.16 -2.99
C VAL A 161 -24.77 19.66 -3.18
N MET A 162 -25.24 18.76 -2.32
CA MET A 162 -26.61 18.23 -2.42
C MET A 162 -27.68 19.34 -2.31
N ALA A 163 -27.51 20.28 -1.37
CA ALA A 163 -28.42 21.41 -1.19
C ALA A 163 -28.47 22.32 -2.45
N SER A 164 -27.35 22.47 -3.16
CA SER A 164 -27.34 23.27 -4.41
C SER A 164 -28.18 22.68 -5.54
N PHE A 165 -28.63 21.44 -5.41
CA PHE A 165 -29.55 20.75 -6.35
C PHE A 165 -30.97 20.59 -5.82
N GLU A 166 -31.36 21.30 -4.74
CA GLU A 166 -32.67 21.21 -4.07
C GLU A 166 -33.84 21.31 -5.06
N ALA A 167 -33.86 22.34 -5.92
CA ALA A 167 -34.94 22.55 -6.89
C ALA A 167 -35.15 21.34 -7.86
N ARG A 168 -34.07 20.61 -8.20
CA ARG A 168 -34.14 19.40 -9.03
C ARG A 168 -34.62 18.20 -8.25
N LEU A 169 -34.24 18.10 -6.99
CA LEU A 169 -34.71 17.08 -6.07
C LEU A 169 -36.22 17.23 -5.79
N GLU A 170 -36.70 18.47 -5.60
CA GLU A 170 -38.12 18.76 -5.47
C GLU A 170 -38.90 18.41 -6.75
N ALA A 171 -38.34 18.73 -7.92
CA ALA A 171 -38.97 18.41 -9.21
C ALA A 171 -39.07 16.91 -9.46
N LYS A 172 -38.13 16.10 -8.95
CA LYS A 172 -38.11 14.65 -9.12
C LYS A 172 -37.46 13.93 -7.93
N LEU A 173 -38.25 13.66 -6.89
CA LEU A 173 -37.78 13.05 -5.64
C LEU A 173 -37.05 11.69 -5.84
N ALA A 174 -37.41 10.95 -6.90
CA ALA A 174 -36.78 9.67 -7.21
C ALA A 174 -35.25 9.77 -7.37
N ILE A 175 -34.71 10.94 -7.75
CA ILE A 175 -33.26 11.17 -7.83
C ILE A 175 -32.60 10.97 -6.45
N ALA A 176 -33.23 11.43 -5.37
CA ALA A 176 -32.69 11.32 -4.02
C ALA A 176 -32.50 9.87 -3.56
N PHE A 177 -33.31 8.94 -4.03
CA PHE A 177 -33.26 7.54 -3.61
C PHE A 177 -32.00 6.82 -4.06
N PHE A 178 -31.35 7.29 -5.12
CA PHE A 178 -30.13 6.66 -5.65
C PHE A 178 -28.83 7.30 -5.13
N VAL A 179 -28.90 8.44 -4.45
CA VAL A 179 -27.71 9.09 -3.87
C VAL A 179 -26.90 8.13 -2.99
N PRO A 180 -27.50 7.42 -2.01
CA PRO A 180 -26.73 6.49 -1.18
C PRO A 180 -26.07 5.37 -1.97
N ALA A 181 -26.75 4.84 -3.00
CA ALA A 181 -26.22 3.76 -3.82
C ALA A 181 -25.03 4.22 -4.67
N ILE A 182 -25.13 5.40 -5.31
CA ILE A 182 -24.05 5.96 -6.15
C ILE A 182 -22.83 6.26 -5.30
N VAL A 183 -23.00 6.94 -4.16
CA VAL A 183 -21.89 7.30 -3.26
C VAL A 183 -21.23 6.05 -2.71
N TYR A 184 -22.00 5.11 -2.17
CA TYR A 184 -21.47 3.87 -1.61
C TYR A 184 -20.68 3.04 -2.63
N LEU A 185 -21.22 2.88 -3.85
CA LEU A 185 -20.52 2.08 -4.86
C LEU A 185 -19.26 2.77 -5.39
N ALA A 186 -19.29 4.08 -5.56
CA ALA A 186 -18.10 4.84 -5.95
C ALA A 186 -16.99 4.74 -4.89
N ASP A 187 -17.34 4.94 -3.61
CA ASP A 187 -16.40 4.81 -2.48
C ASP A 187 -15.84 3.38 -2.40
N ALA A 188 -16.69 2.35 -2.51
CA ALA A 188 -16.25 0.96 -2.47
C ALA A 188 -15.28 0.61 -3.61
N ILE A 189 -15.54 1.09 -4.84
CA ILE A 189 -14.65 0.90 -6.00
C ILE A 189 -13.30 1.60 -5.77
N GLY A 190 -13.33 2.84 -5.29
CA GLY A 190 -12.13 3.62 -5.02
C GLY A 190 -11.28 3.02 -3.90
N THR A 191 -11.91 2.61 -2.80
CA THR A 191 -11.22 1.97 -1.66
C THR A 191 -10.56 0.65 -2.07
N GLN A 192 -11.19 -0.15 -2.96
CA GLN A 192 -10.55 -1.36 -3.50
C GLN A 192 -9.30 -1.03 -4.33
N THR A 193 -9.37 -0.01 -5.18
CA THR A 193 -8.21 0.45 -5.95
C THR A 193 -7.11 0.95 -5.03
N GLU A 194 -7.44 1.77 -4.04
CA GLU A 194 -6.49 2.33 -3.08
C GLU A 194 -5.75 1.24 -2.31
N ALA A 195 -6.46 0.22 -1.82
CA ALA A 195 -5.86 -0.91 -1.11
C ALA A 195 -4.84 -1.68 -1.97
N ILE A 196 -5.09 -1.81 -3.27
CA ILE A 196 -4.16 -2.42 -4.23
C ILE A 196 -2.96 -1.49 -4.46
N VAL A 197 -3.22 -0.21 -4.68
CA VAL A 197 -2.22 0.78 -5.10
C VAL A 197 -1.21 1.07 -3.99
N VAL A 198 -1.65 1.22 -2.74
CA VAL A 198 -0.75 1.47 -1.61
C VAL A 198 0.35 0.41 -1.52
N ARG A 199 0.00 -0.86 -1.75
CA ARG A 199 0.97 -1.95 -1.79
C ARG A 199 1.67 -2.11 -3.14
N GLY A 200 0.99 -1.80 -4.23
CA GLY A 200 1.51 -1.95 -5.58
C GLY A 200 2.56 -0.90 -5.95
N LEU A 201 2.49 0.31 -5.41
CA LEU A 201 3.41 1.41 -5.76
C LEU A 201 4.86 1.13 -5.37
N SER A 202 5.10 0.45 -4.26
CA SER A 202 6.45 0.07 -3.81
C SER A 202 7.08 -1.03 -4.70
N LEU A 203 6.27 -1.76 -5.46
CA LEU A 203 6.70 -2.89 -6.29
C LEU A 203 6.63 -2.59 -7.80
N ALA A 204 5.85 -1.59 -8.22
CA ALA A 204 5.59 -1.32 -9.63
C ALA A 204 6.67 -0.43 -10.26
N HIS A 205 7.24 -0.91 -11.36
CA HIS A 205 8.13 -0.13 -12.23
C HIS A 205 7.38 0.47 -13.44
N THR A 206 6.06 0.33 -13.48
CA THR A 206 5.22 0.76 -14.60
C THR A 206 5.01 2.28 -14.57
N PRO A 207 5.11 2.97 -15.74
CA PRO A 207 4.84 4.40 -15.81
C PRO A 207 3.44 4.75 -15.33
N ILE A 208 3.30 5.80 -14.52
CA ILE A 208 2.02 6.23 -13.94
C ILE A 208 0.91 6.42 -14.98
N ARG A 209 1.24 6.90 -16.19
CA ARG A 209 0.28 7.10 -17.27
C ARG A 209 -0.42 5.79 -17.67
N GLU A 210 0.31 4.69 -17.72
CA GLU A 210 -0.23 3.38 -18.08
C GLU A 210 -1.12 2.84 -16.95
N LEU A 211 -0.70 3.04 -15.70
CA LEU A 211 -1.49 2.67 -14.52
C LEU A 211 -2.82 3.45 -14.49
N VAL A 212 -2.79 4.78 -14.66
CA VAL A 212 -4.00 5.61 -14.71
C VAL A 212 -4.94 5.14 -15.80
N TRP A 213 -4.42 4.88 -17.01
CA TRP A 213 -5.25 4.43 -18.12
C TRP A 213 -5.84 3.02 -17.88
N GLY A 214 -5.08 2.17 -17.19
CA GLY A 214 -5.56 0.86 -16.71
C GLY A 214 -6.72 1.02 -15.74
N GLU A 215 -6.57 1.86 -14.72
CA GLU A 215 -7.59 2.10 -13.69
C GLU A 215 -8.87 2.76 -14.25
N VAL A 216 -8.73 3.73 -15.16
CA VAL A 216 -9.89 4.31 -15.85
C VAL A 216 -10.70 3.24 -16.57
N ARG A 217 -10.05 2.34 -17.31
CA ARG A 217 -10.71 1.23 -18.00
C ARG A 217 -11.37 0.27 -17.01
N THR A 218 -10.67 -0.06 -15.94
CA THR A 218 -11.20 -0.94 -14.87
C THR A 218 -12.45 -0.33 -14.26
N GLY A 219 -12.45 0.95 -13.91
CA GLY A 219 -13.61 1.67 -13.38
C GLY A 219 -14.78 1.72 -14.35
N ILE A 220 -14.52 1.93 -15.65
CA ILE A 220 -15.55 1.88 -16.71
C ILE A 220 -16.18 0.48 -16.78
N VAL A 221 -15.38 -0.57 -16.77
CA VAL A 221 -15.89 -1.96 -16.84
C VAL A 221 -16.72 -2.29 -15.61
N ILE A 222 -16.22 -1.99 -14.41
CA ILE A 222 -16.97 -2.21 -13.16
C ILE A 222 -18.27 -1.41 -13.18
N GLY A 223 -18.21 -0.12 -13.48
CA GLY A 223 -19.38 0.75 -13.57
C GLY A 223 -20.39 0.30 -14.62
N ALA A 224 -19.94 -0.20 -15.78
CA ALA A 224 -20.82 -0.73 -16.84
C ALA A 224 -21.53 -2.02 -16.39
N VAL A 225 -20.83 -2.90 -15.69
CA VAL A 225 -21.45 -4.12 -15.13
C VAL A 225 -22.49 -3.75 -14.07
N LEU A 226 -22.14 -2.90 -13.11
CA LEU A 226 -23.06 -2.47 -12.04
C LEU A 226 -24.25 -1.68 -12.61
N GLY A 227 -23.99 -0.75 -13.52
CA GLY A 227 -25.01 0.03 -14.21
C GLY A 227 -25.94 -0.84 -15.05
N GLY A 228 -25.39 -1.82 -15.76
CA GLY A 228 -26.16 -2.79 -16.55
C GLY A 228 -27.07 -3.68 -15.69
N ILE A 229 -26.63 -4.04 -14.49
CA ILE A 229 -27.46 -4.79 -13.52
C ILE A 229 -28.52 -3.88 -12.89
N ALA A 230 -28.15 -2.64 -12.54
CA ALA A 230 -29.07 -1.69 -11.91
C ALA A 230 -30.16 -1.20 -12.87
N TRP A 231 -29.85 -1.03 -14.16
CA TRP A 231 -30.72 -0.43 -15.16
C TRP A 231 -32.12 -1.10 -15.24
N PRO A 232 -32.24 -2.43 -15.43
CA PRO A 232 -33.57 -3.08 -15.50
C PRO A 232 -34.31 -2.99 -14.17
N GLY A 233 -33.63 -3.07 -13.03
CA GLY A 233 -34.22 -2.92 -11.71
C GLY A 233 -34.84 -1.54 -11.49
N VAL A 234 -34.10 -0.48 -11.83
CA VAL A 234 -34.58 0.90 -11.73
C VAL A 234 -35.75 1.13 -12.69
N TRP A 235 -35.67 0.66 -13.94
CA TRP A 235 -36.73 0.79 -14.91
C TRP A 235 -38.00 0.09 -14.45
N LEU A 236 -37.92 -1.15 -13.99
CA LEU A 236 -39.07 -1.91 -13.53
C LEU A 236 -39.77 -1.31 -12.31
N VAL A 237 -39.03 -0.74 -11.38
CA VAL A 237 -39.59 -0.18 -10.13
C VAL A 237 -40.15 1.23 -10.32
N PHE A 238 -39.52 2.05 -11.15
CA PHE A 238 -39.87 3.47 -11.30
C PHE A 238 -40.59 3.78 -12.63
N ASP A 239 -40.70 2.81 -13.52
CA ASP A 239 -41.26 2.95 -14.89
C ASP A 239 -40.66 4.15 -15.67
N ASP A 240 -39.38 4.41 -15.44
CA ASP A 240 -38.68 5.56 -15.98
C ASP A 240 -37.31 5.14 -16.57
N PRO A 241 -37.24 4.91 -17.89
CA PRO A 241 -36.00 4.50 -18.55
C PRO A 241 -34.94 5.61 -18.57
N ARG A 242 -35.33 6.90 -18.47
CA ARG A 242 -34.37 8.01 -18.38
C ARG A 242 -33.69 8.01 -17.01
N LEU A 243 -34.46 7.78 -15.93
CA LEU A 243 -33.88 7.64 -14.59
C LEU A 243 -32.95 6.42 -14.53
N ALA A 244 -33.37 5.27 -15.09
CA ALA A 244 -32.53 4.07 -15.15
C ALA A 244 -31.20 4.33 -15.88
N THR A 245 -31.28 5.03 -17.03
CA THR A 245 -30.08 5.40 -17.81
C THR A 245 -29.19 6.39 -17.05
N THR A 246 -29.78 7.36 -16.36
CA THR A 246 -29.05 8.32 -15.52
C THR A 246 -28.26 7.60 -14.42
N VAL A 247 -28.90 6.68 -13.71
CA VAL A 247 -28.23 5.89 -12.65
C VAL A 247 -27.10 5.04 -13.23
N ALA A 248 -27.38 4.32 -14.34
CA ALA A 248 -26.38 3.47 -14.98
C ALA A 248 -25.15 4.24 -15.46
N LEU A 249 -25.34 5.36 -16.18
CA LEU A 249 -24.23 6.20 -16.66
C LEU A 249 -23.48 6.88 -15.53
N SER A 250 -24.19 7.25 -14.45
CA SER A 250 -23.54 7.79 -13.24
C SER A 250 -22.62 6.76 -12.60
N LEU A 251 -23.01 5.48 -12.51
CA LEU A 251 -22.16 4.41 -12.00
C LEU A 251 -20.91 4.19 -12.86
N VAL A 252 -21.03 4.26 -14.19
CA VAL A 252 -19.89 4.16 -15.10
C VAL A 252 -18.90 5.31 -14.87
N THR A 253 -19.42 6.54 -14.85
CA THR A 253 -18.56 7.74 -14.74
C THR A 253 -17.96 7.86 -13.34
N ALA A 254 -18.78 7.65 -12.30
CA ALA A 254 -18.30 7.68 -10.92
C ALA A 254 -17.28 6.57 -10.64
N GLY A 255 -17.50 5.36 -11.18
CA GLY A 255 -16.55 4.25 -11.07
C GLY A 255 -15.19 4.56 -11.71
N ALA A 256 -15.18 5.13 -12.92
CA ALA A 256 -13.94 5.54 -13.59
C ALA A 256 -13.19 6.64 -12.82
N VAL A 257 -13.91 7.59 -12.24
CA VAL A 257 -13.32 8.66 -11.41
C VAL A 257 -12.81 8.09 -10.08
N ALA A 258 -13.57 7.20 -9.44
CA ALA A 258 -13.20 6.60 -8.16
C ALA A 258 -11.89 5.79 -8.25
N THR A 259 -11.75 4.91 -9.26
CA THR A 259 -10.50 4.17 -9.48
C THR A 259 -9.33 5.11 -9.78
N THR A 260 -9.56 6.16 -10.54
CA THR A 260 -8.52 7.16 -10.85
C THR A 260 -8.04 7.88 -9.59
N ILE A 261 -8.94 8.28 -8.69
CA ILE A 261 -8.60 8.93 -7.42
C ILE A 261 -7.90 7.95 -6.49
N GLY A 262 -8.40 6.71 -6.37
CA GLY A 262 -7.79 5.64 -5.59
C GLY A 262 -6.35 5.32 -6.00
N LEU A 263 -5.98 5.56 -7.27
CA LEU A 263 -4.61 5.48 -7.75
C LEU A 263 -3.81 6.77 -7.53
N LEU A 264 -4.36 7.90 -7.98
CA LEU A 264 -3.60 9.15 -8.04
C LEU A 264 -3.27 9.71 -6.66
N PHE A 265 -4.16 9.53 -5.68
CA PHE A 265 -3.96 10.10 -4.36
C PHE A 265 -2.80 9.45 -3.60
N PRO A 266 -2.72 8.12 -3.43
CA PRO A 266 -1.54 7.46 -2.86
C PRO A 266 -0.25 7.74 -3.66
N TRP A 267 -0.35 7.80 -4.99
CA TRP A 267 0.80 8.12 -5.83
C TRP A 267 1.34 9.54 -5.59
N LEU A 268 0.48 10.53 -5.42
CA LEU A 268 0.88 11.90 -5.10
C LEU A 268 1.54 11.99 -3.73
N LEU A 269 1.05 11.24 -2.74
CA LEU A 269 1.68 11.13 -1.42
C LEU A 269 3.09 10.53 -1.54
N ALA A 270 3.22 9.40 -2.22
CA ALA A 270 4.52 8.76 -2.45
C ALA A 270 5.50 9.69 -3.17
N ARG A 271 5.04 10.40 -4.21
CA ARG A 271 5.88 11.38 -4.95
C ARG A 271 6.29 12.57 -4.09
N SER A 272 5.52 12.94 -3.08
CA SER A 272 5.87 14.02 -2.13
C SER A 272 6.80 13.57 -1.01
N GLY A 273 7.28 12.32 -1.05
CA GLY A 273 8.14 11.74 -0.01
C GLY A 273 7.37 11.35 1.25
N ARG A 274 6.03 11.24 1.16
CA ARG A 274 5.18 10.77 2.25
C ARG A 274 4.76 9.33 1.99
N ASP A 275 4.45 8.63 3.07
CA ASP A 275 3.89 7.28 2.98
C ASP A 275 2.54 7.32 2.23
N PRO A 276 2.37 6.49 1.17
CA PRO A 276 1.13 6.43 0.41
C PRO A 276 -0.09 6.00 1.22
N ALA A 277 0.09 5.26 2.32
CA ALA A 277 -0.99 4.86 3.22
C ALA A 277 -1.44 5.99 4.15
N TYR A 278 -0.67 7.08 4.30
CA TYR A 278 -0.91 8.12 5.31
C TYR A 278 -2.15 8.97 5.01
N GLY A 279 -3.28 8.58 5.62
CA GLY A 279 -4.54 9.32 5.49
C GLY A 279 -5.16 9.25 4.10
N SER A 280 -4.67 8.35 3.24
CA SER A 280 -5.19 8.19 1.89
C SER A 280 -6.65 7.77 1.94
N GLY A 281 -7.03 6.80 2.77
CA GLY A 281 -8.41 6.34 2.91
C GLY A 281 -9.40 7.48 3.22
N PRO A 282 -9.32 8.14 4.37
CA PRO A 282 -10.28 9.19 4.71
C PRO A 282 -10.32 10.39 3.75
N LEU A 283 -9.17 10.79 3.20
CA LEU A 283 -9.13 11.90 2.24
C LEU A 283 -9.66 11.49 0.87
N ALA A 284 -9.32 10.30 0.40
CA ALA A 284 -9.85 9.79 -0.87
C ALA A 284 -11.37 9.62 -0.79
N THR A 285 -11.91 9.06 0.30
CA THR A 285 -13.36 8.95 0.54
C THR A 285 -14.06 10.30 0.46
N ILE A 286 -13.56 11.34 1.13
CA ILE A 286 -14.16 12.68 1.08
C ILE A 286 -14.23 13.20 -0.36
N ILE A 287 -13.14 13.05 -1.12
CA ILE A 287 -13.07 13.50 -2.50
C ILE A 287 -14.02 12.67 -3.38
N GLN A 288 -14.03 11.35 -3.22
CA GLN A 288 -14.86 10.43 -3.98
C GLN A 288 -16.35 10.66 -3.73
N ASP A 289 -16.77 10.81 -2.47
CA ASP A 289 -18.15 11.10 -2.09
C ASP A 289 -18.63 12.40 -2.72
N THR A 290 -17.84 13.46 -2.61
CA THR A 290 -18.20 14.76 -3.17
C THR A 290 -18.28 14.71 -4.69
N LEU A 291 -17.31 14.08 -5.37
CA LEU A 291 -17.29 13.98 -6.82
C LEU A 291 -18.38 13.05 -7.37
N SER A 292 -18.67 11.95 -6.70
CA SER A 292 -19.77 11.05 -7.11
C SER A 292 -21.13 11.74 -7.05
N LEU A 293 -21.38 12.57 -6.03
CA LEU A 293 -22.56 13.44 -5.95
C LEU A 293 -22.61 14.43 -7.11
N VAL A 294 -21.53 15.17 -7.36
CA VAL A 294 -21.46 16.14 -8.47
C VAL A 294 -21.72 15.43 -9.81
N ILE A 295 -21.09 14.27 -10.05
CA ILE A 295 -21.27 13.48 -11.26
C ILE A 295 -22.74 13.05 -11.40
N TYR A 296 -23.31 12.50 -10.34
CA TYR A 296 -24.70 12.03 -10.36
C TYR A 296 -25.68 13.15 -10.64
N PHE A 297 -25.59 14.28 -9.95
CA PHE A 297 -26.47 15.42 -10.17
C PHE A 297 -26.24 16.09 -11.52
N ALA A 298 -25.01 16.13 -12.04
CA ALA A 298 -24.72 16.58 -13.39
C ALA A 298 -25.42 15.69 -14.43
N MET A 299 -25.29 14.37 -14.31
CA MET A 299 -25.96 13.40 -15.19
C MET A 299 -27.50 13.51 -15.09
N ALA A 300 -28.04 13.62 -13.88
CA ALA A 300 -29.45 13.84 -13.66
C ALA A 300 -29.93 15.13 -14.32
N SER A 301 -29.12 16.20 -14.24
CA SER A 301 -29.44 17.49 -14.86
C SER A 301 -29.47 17.42 -16.39
N LEU A 302 -28.59 16.66 -16.99
CA LEU A 302 -28.44 16.53 -18.44
C LEU A 302 -29.50 15.60 -19.07
N LEU A 303 -29.92 14.56 -18.34
CA LEU A 303 -30.73 13.48 -18.91
C LEU A 303 -32.21 13.53 -18.49
N LEU A 304 -32.52 14.18 -17.35
CA LEU A 304 -33.88 14.22 -16.82
C LEU A 304 -34.56 15.58 -16.98
N PHE A 305 -33.77 16.64 -17.17
CA PHE A 305 -34.25 18.02 -17.33
C PHE A 305 -33.74 18.63 -18.63
#